data_a6ca04b927242761ece724aa05d7f95e
#
_entry.id   a6ca04b927242761ece724aa05d7f95e
#
_cell.length_a   1.000
_cell.length_b   1.000
_cell.length_c   1.000
_cell.angle_alpha   90.00
_cell.angle_beta   90.00
_cell.angle_gamma   90.00
#
_symmetry.space_group_name_H-M   'P 1'
#
loop_
_entity.id
_entity.type
_entity.pdbx_description
1 polymer ?
#
loop_
_entity_poly.entity_id
_entity_poly.type
_entity_poly.pdbx_seq_one_letter_code
_entity_poly.pdbx_strand_id
1 'polypeptide(L)'
;PAFLSYLLPDQHLRGGMYPQLGDDHLRVVGVKGMPAASWPEMHQAIAELPFPLRLSVRYVALSPETALRLFKKQWRRWFSMRKGIVRILMDAFIPGPGSKDDPVALARADEADAAREAVANGLLGYGYLTVAVVVWHPDIAAVDHRARLVEQIMTRRGFIAVTETFNAVEAWAGTLPGNLAANVRRPVLSTLNA
;
A
#
# COMPACT_ATOMS: atom_id res chain seq x y z
N PRO A 1 28.33 -11.80 -10.91
CA PRO A 1 27.14 -11.00 -10.68
C PRO A 1 27.53 -9.52 -10.67
N ALA A 2 26.96 -8.72 -11.59
CA ALA A 2 27.15 -7.28 -11.57
C ALA A 2 26.39 -6.71 -10.36
N PHE A 3 27.07 -6.02 -9.48
CA PHE A 3 26.42 -5.32 -8.38
C PHE A 3 25.70 -4.08 -8.92
N LEU A 4 24.51 -3.82 -8.41
CA LEU A 4 23.68 -2.66 -8.81
C LEU A 4 24.46 -1.34 -8.67
N SER A 5 25.39 -1.28 -7.70
CA SER A 5 26.30 -0.15 -7.49
C SER A 5 27.23 0.15 -8.66
N TYR A 6 27.45 -0.79 -9.58
CA TYR A 6 28.23 -0.56 -10.80
C TYR A 6 27.40 -0.05 -11.98
N LEU A 7 26.07 -0.25 -11.92
CA LEU A 7 25.16 0.15 -12.99
C LEU A 7 24.53 1.53 -12.77
N LEU A 8 24.43 1.95 -11.50
CA LEU A 8 23.82 3.24 -11.13
C LEU A 8 24.74 4.47 -11.27
N PRO A 9 26.08 4.38 -11.11
CA PRO A 9 26.94 5.55 -11.16
C PRO A 9 27.07 6.22 -12.54
N ASP A 10 26.68 5.53 -13.62
CA ASP A 10 26.81 6.06 -14.98
C ASP A 10 25.79 7.18 -15.30
N GLN A 11 24.78 7.34 -14.44
CA GLN A 11 23.76 8.37 -14.65
C GLN A 11 23.61 9.26 -13.41
N HIS A 12 23.64 10.57 -13.65
CA HIS A 12 23.47 11.55 -12.57
C HIS A 12 22.01 11.57 -12.09
N LEU A 13 21.79 11.28 -10.81
CA LEU A 13 20.47 11.41 -10.16
C LEU A 13 20.33 12.82 -9.59
N ARG A 14 19.40 13.60 -10.14
CA ARG A 14 18.91 14.83 -9.54
C ARG A 14 17.72 14.52 -8.65
N GLY A 15 17.86 14.81 -7.37
CA GLY A 15 16.79 14.58 -6.38
C GLY A 15 15.72 15.66 -6.40
N GLY A 16 14.82 15.59 -5.40
CA GLY A 16 13.75 16.56 -5.19
C GLY A 16 12.37 15.99 -5.50
N MET A 17 11.38 16.89 -5.61
CA MET A 17 9.97 16.50 -5.86
C MET A 17 9.75 15.92 -7.26
N TYR A 18 10.63 16.24 -8.19
CA TYR A 18 10.58 15.84 -9.60
C TYR A 18 11.94 15.26 -10.00
N PRO A 19 12.25 14.04 -9.54
CA PRO A 19 13.57 13.47 -9.76
C PRO A 19 13.85 13.23 -11.24
N GLN A 20 15.13 13.27 -11.59
CA GLN A 20 15.64 13.04 -12.92
C GLN A 20 16.85 12.10 -12.84
N LEU A 21 16.91 11.10 -13.70
CA LEU A 21 18.03 10.19 -13.85
C LEU A 21 18.60 10.31 -15.26
N GLY A 22 19.81 10.85 -15.37
CA GLY A 22 20.36 11.25 -16.65
C GLY A 22 19.46 12.31 -17.32
N ASP A 23 19.00 12.03 -18.53
CA ASP A 23 18.09 12.90 -19.27
C ASP A 23 16.59 12.62 -19.02
N ASP A 24 16.27 11.54 -18.29
CA ASP A 24 14.89 11.12 -18.05
C ASP A 24 14.32 11.71 -16.77
N HIS A 25 13.20 12.39 -16.89
CA HIS A 25 12.35 12.75 -15.76
C HIS A 25 11.64 11.52 -15.24
N LEU A 26 11.63 11.34 -13.90
CA LEU A 26 10.99 10.21 -13.24
C LEU A 26 9.70 10.63 -12.56
N ARG A 27 8.69 9.74 -12.60
CA ARG A 27 7.53 9.81 -11.70
C ARG A 27 7.30 8.44 -11.09
N VAL A 28 6.89 8.45 -9.85
CA VAL A 28 6.58 7.23 -9.11
C VAL A 28 5.14 7.31 -8.65
N VAL A 29 4.34 6.35 -9.05
CA VAL A 29 2.97 6.19 -8.57
C VAL A 29 2.97 5.11 -7.50
N GLY A 30 2.73 5.51 -6.25
CA GLY A 30 2.68 4.61 -5.10
C GLY A 30 1.25 4.25 -4.72
N VAL A 31 1.05 3.04 -4.19
CA VAL A 31 -0.24 2.59 -3.66
C VAL A 31 -0.33 2.90 -2.18
N LYS A 32 -1.28 3.75 -1.81
CA LYS A 32 -1.58 4.14 -0.43
C LYS A 32 -2.61 3.24 0.24
N GLY A 33 -3.53 2.69 -0.56
CA GLY A 33 -4.59 1.81 -0.09
C GLY A 33 -4.95 0.75 -1.13
N MET A 34 -5.36 -0.42 -0.63
CA MET A 34 -5.74 -1.57 -1.43
C MET A 34 -7.26 -1.61 -1.60
N PRO A 35 -7.79 -2.22 -2.67
CA PRO A 35 -9.21 -2.50 -2.82
C PRO A 35 -9.71 -3.44 -1.73
N ALA A 36 -11.02 -3.43 -1.50
CA ALA A 36 -11.67 -4.30 -0.52
C ALA A 36 -11.58 -5.80 -0.90
N ALA A 37 -11.48 -6.10 -2.18
CA ALA A 37 -11.29 -7.44 -2.72
C ALA A 37 -10.16 -7.43 -3.74
N SER A 38 -9.37 -8.51 -3.77
CA SER A 38 -8.31 -8.73 -4.75
C SER A 38 -8.69 -9.91 -5.65
N TRP A 39 -8.22 -9.89 -6.88
CA TRP A 39 -8.37 -11.00 -7.83
C TRP A 39 -7.05 -11.17 -8.60
N PRO A 40 -6.77 -12.36 -9.13
CA PRO A 40 -5.62 -12.57 -9.99
C PRO A 40 -5.58 -11.54 -11.13
N GLU A 41 -4.35 -11.17 -11.55
CA GLU A 41 -4.13 -10.29 -12.70
C GLU A 41 -4.57 -8.81 -12.52
N MET A 42 -4.82 -8.35 -11.29
CA MET A 42 -5.17 -6.95 -11.04
C MET A 42 -4.18 -5.95 -11.66
N HIS A 43 -2.92 -6.35 -11.80
CA HIS A 43 -1.84 -5.51 -12.32
C HIS A 43 -1.65 -5.63 -13.84
N GLN A 44 -2.34 -6.55 -14.52
CA GLN A 44 -2.16 -6.81 -15.94
C GLN A 44 -2.37 -5.55 -16.80
N ALA A 45 -3.40 -4.76 -16.50
CA ALA A 45 -3.67 -3.52 -17.22
C ALA A 45 -2.54 -2.48 -17.14
N ILE A 46 -1.65 -2.58 -16.15
CA ILE A 46 -0.46 -1.73 -16.05
C ILE A 46 0.62 -2.27 -16.97
N ALA A 47 0.78 -3.59 -17.04
CA ALA A 47 1.76 -4.23 -17.92
C ALA A 47 1.43 -4.05 -19.41
N GLU A 48 0.17 -3.82 -19.76
CA GLU A 48 -0.32 -3.59 -21.13
C GLU A 48 -0.15 -2.14 -21.61
N LEU A 49 0.37 -1.24 -20.79
CA LEU A 49 0.58 0.15 -21.16
C LEU A 49 1.65 0.29 -22.27
N PRO A 50 1.41 1.13 -23.32
CA PRO A 50 2.26 1.22 -24.50
C PRO A 50 3.51 2.09 -24.30
N PHE A 51 4.09 2.07 -23.09
CA PHE A 51 5.32 2.80 -22.79
C PHE A 51 6.15 2.06 -21.72
N PRO A 52 7.46 2.30 -21.66
CA PRO A 52 8.30 1.67 -20.68
C PRO A 52 7.94 2.12 -19.26
N LEU A 53 7.82 1.16 -18.38
CA LEU A 53 7.55 1.36 -16.96
C LEU A 53 8.23 0.26 -16.13
N ARG A 54 8.37 0.50 -14.83
CA ARG A 54 8.78 -0.51 -13.85
C ARG A 54 7.67 -0.67 -12.82
N LEU A 55 7.06 -1.84 -12.79
CA LEU A 55 6.18 -2.25 -11.70
C LEU A 55 7.02 -2.96 -10.63
N SER A 56 6.97 -2.47 -9.41
CA SER A 56 7.59 -3.10 -8.25
C SER A 56 6.51 -3.49 -7.26
N VAL A 57 6.45 -4.78 -6.96
CA VAL A 57 5.60 -5.33 -5.91
C VAL A 57 6.51 -5.98 -4.88
N ARG A 58 6.42 -5.52 -3.62
CA ARG A 58 7.25 -6.04 -2.53
C ARG A 58 6.37 -6.42 -1.36
N TYR A 59 6.51 -7.65 -0.93
CA TYR A 59 5.91 -8.14 0.29
C TYR A 59 7.01 -8.42 1.33
N VAL A 60 6.85 -7.83 2.51
CA VAL A 60 7.76 -8.05 3.65
C VAL A 60 6.95 -8.68 4.76
N ALA A 61 7.18 -9.98 4.99
CA ALA A 61 6.50 -10.72 6.05
C ALA A 61 6.80 -10.12 7.43
N LEU A 62 5.81 -10.07 8.27
CA LEU A 62 5.90 -9.63 9.67
C LEU A 62 5.85 -10.85 10.60
N SER A 63 6.60 -10.77 11.69
CA SER A 63 6.39 -11.75 12.76
C SER A 63 4.98 -11.60 13.35
N PRO A 64 4.35 -12.69 13.82
CA PRO A 64 3.00 -12.64 14.41
C PRO A 64 2.88 -11.60 15.52
N GLU A 65 3.90 -11.47 16.37
CA GLU A 65 3.94 -10.47 17.44
C GLU A 65 3.95 -9.03 16.91
N THR A 66 4.70 -8.77 15.84
CA THR A 66 4.78 -7.45 15.21
C THR A 66 3.46 -7.12 14.52
N ALA A 67 2.85 -8.07 13.84
CA ALA A 67 1.54 -7.94 13.23
C ALA A 67 0.48 -7.58 14.28
N LEU A 68 0.41 -8.32 15.37
CA LEU A 68 -0.52 -8.06 16.47
C LEU A 68 -0.33 -6.67 17.10
N ARG A 69 0.93 -6.22 17.27
CA ARG A 69 1.22 -4.86 17.79
C ARG A 69 0.74 -3.77 16.84
N LEU A 70 0.95 -3.96 15.54
CA LEU A 70 0.50 -3.01 14.51
C LEU A 70 -1.02 -2.94 14.43
N PHE A 71 -1.70 -4.10 14.51
CA PHE A 71 -3.16 -4.14 14.57
C PHE A 71 -3.70 -3.40 15.79
N LYS A 72 -3.15 -3.64 16.98
CA LYS A 72 -3.56 -2.92 18.19
C LYS A 72 -3.35 -1.41 18.09
N LYS A 73 -2.29 -0.96 17.38
CA LYS A 73 -2.00 0.46 17.16
C LYS A 73 -2.94 1.08 16.12
N GLN A 74 -3.20 0.39 15.02
CA GLN A 74 -4.13 0.84 13.98
C GLN A 74 -5.58 0.81 14.48
N TRP A 75 -5.97 -0.25 15.19
CA TRP A 75 -7.27 -0.35 15.84
C TRP A 75 -7.53 0.80 16.80
N ARG A 76 -6.57 1.14 17.67
CA ARG A 76 -6.68 2.31 18.56
C ARG A 76 -6.79 3.63 17.80
N ARG A 77 -6.05 3.81 16.73
CA ARG A 77 -6.15 5.00 15.86
C ARG A 77 -7.52 5.09 15.18
N TRP A 78 -7.99 3.98 14.68
CA TRP A 78 -9.29 3.89 13.98
C TRP A 78 -10.44 4.14 14.96
N PHE A 79 -10.37 3.54 16.13
CA PHE A 79 -11.35 3.71 17.21
C PHE A 79 -11.33 5.15 17.77
N SER A 80 -10.15 5.78 17.90
CA SER A 80 -10.06 7.16 18.38
C SER A 80 -10.59 8.18 17.36
N MET A 81 -10.43 7.93 16.06
CA MET A 81 -11.01 8.79 15.02
C MET A 81 -12.52 8.61 14.85
N ARG A 82 -13.06 7.44 15.18
CA ARG A 82 -14.49 7.15 15.12
C ARG A 82 -15.25 7.45 16.41
N LYS A 83 -14.58 7.73 17.52
CA LYS A 83 -15.25 8.06 18.79
C LYS A 83 -16.27 9.19 18.69
N GLY A 84 -16.08 10.15 17.78
CA GLY A 84 -17.05 11.20 17.51
C GLY A 84 -18.30 10.72 16.76
N ILE A 85 -18.12 9.87 15.74
CA ILE A 85 -19.21 9.44 14.85
C ILE A 85 -19.92 8.21 15.40
N VAL A 86 -19.19 7.26 15.98
CA VAL A 86 -19.78 6.05 16.61
C VAL A 86 -20.58 6.40 17.86
N ARG A 87 -20.14 7.39 18.63
CA ARG A 87 -20.92 7.88 19.79
C ARG A 87 -22.23 8.55 19.36
N ILE A 88 -22.22 9.34 18.29
CA ILE A 88 -23.42 9.96 17.71
C ILE A 88 -24.35 8.88 17.13
N LEU A 89 -23.81 7.85 16.48
CA LEU A 89 -24.59 6.73 15.95
C LEU A 89 -25.09 5.80 17.06
N MET A 90 -24.29 5.53 18.10
CA MET A 90 -24.76 4.75 19.26
C MET A 90 -25.82 5.48 20.05
N ASP A 91 -25.68 6.78 20.31
CA ASP A 91 -26.68 7.57 21.01
C ASP A 91 -27.98 7.73 20.20
N ALA A 92 -27.90 7.63 18.84
CA ALA A 92 -29.07 7.74 17.96
C ALA A 92 -29.79 6.39 17.71
N PHE A 93 -29.11 5.25 17.89
CA PHE A 93 -29.65 3.92 17.54
C PHE A 93 -29.76 2.93 18.68
N ILE A 94 -29.32 3.24 19.89
CA ILE A 94 -29.46 2.38 21.05
C ILE A 94 -30.26 3.08 22.14
N PRO A 95 -31.58 2.83 22.26
CA PRO A 95 -32.35 3.26 23.40
C PRO A 95 -32.06 2.34 24.62
N GLY A 96 -31.27 2.80 25.54
CA GLY A 96 -31.25 2.28 26.90
C GLY A 96 -30.30 1.15 27.21
N PRO A 97 -29.90 1.01 28.51
CA PRO A 97 -29.01 -0.06 28.99
C PRO A 97 -29.83 -1.35 29.11
N GLY A 98 -29.63 -2.30 28.16
CA GLY A 98 -30.30 -3.59 28.33
C GLY A 98 -30.39 -4.53 27.14
N SER A 99 -29.51 -4.51 26.15
CA SER A 99 -29.45 -5.59 25.16
C SER A 99 -28.14 -6.34 25.26
N LYS A 100 -28.17 -7.50 25.95
CA LYS A 100 -27.04 -8.41 26.10
C LYS A 100 -26.83 -9.34 24.90
N ASP A 101 -27.66 -9.27 23.89
CA ASP A 101 -27.64 -10.22 22.76
C ASP A 101 -27.78 -9.46 21.43
N ASP A 102 -26.71 -8.76 21.02
CA ASP A 102 -26.60 -8.29 19.66
C ASP A 102 -25.86 -9.38 18.84
N PRO A 103 -26.57 -10.16 17.97
CA PRO A 103 -26.00 -11.24 17.19
C PRO A 103 -24.91 -10.75 16.22
N VAL A 104 -24.91 -9.47 15.88
CA VAL A 104 -23.87 -8.85 15.02
C VAL A 104 -22.59 -8.59 15.82
N ALA A 105 -22.70 -8.25 17.11
CA ALA A 105 -21.53 -8.06 17.98
C ALA A 105 -20.87 -9.41 18.31
N LEU A 106 -21.67 -10.46 18.54
CA LEU A 106 -21.19 -11.83 18.73
C LEU A 106 -20.49 -12.37 17.48
N ALA A 107 -21.09 -12.25 16.30
CA ALA A 107 -20.49 -12.70 15.04
C ALA A 107 -19.16 -11.98 14.75
N ARG A 108 -19.03 -10.71 15.07
CA ARG A 108 -17.78 -9.96 14.93
C ARG A 108 -16.71 -10.34 15.96
N ALA A 109 -17.14 -10.73 17.16
CA ALA A 109 -16.23 -11.26 18.19
C ALA A 109 -15.69 -12.63 17.76
N ASP A 110 -16.55 -13.49 17.25
CA ASP A 110 -16.19 -14.83 16.75
C ASP A 110 -15.26 -14.74 15.52
N GLU A 111 -15.52 -13.83 14.59
CA GLU A 111 -14.61 -13.56 13.44
C GLU A 111 -13.25 -13.02 13.91
N ALA A 112 -13.22 -12.17 14.92
CA ALA A 112 -11.97 -11.64 15.47
C ALA A 112 -11.17 -12.71 16.23
N ASP A 113 -11.84 -13.62 16.92
CA ASP A 113 -11.19 -14.71 17.63
C ASP A 113 -10.73 -15.81 16.66
N ALA A 114 -11.50 -16.14 15.63
CA ALA A 114 -11.08 -17.02 14.53
C ALA A 114 -9.86 -16.47 13.78
N ALA A 115 -9.81 -15.15 13.52
CA ALA A 115 -8.65 -14.51 12.92
C ALA A 115 -7.42 -14.56 13.84
N ARG A 116 -7.60 -14.40 15.17
CA ARG A 116 -6.51 -14.55 16.15
C ARG A 116 -5.98 -15.97 16.22
N GLU A 117 -6.88 -16.95 16.19
CA GLU A 117 -6.51 -18.37 16.18
C GLU A 117 -5.77 -18.74 14.89
N ALA A 118 -6.22 -18.26 13.73
CA ALA A 118 -5.55 -18.48 12.46
C ALA A 118 -4.14 -17.88 12.44
N VAL A 119 -3.93 -16.73 13.07
CA VAL A 119 -2.60 -16.10 13.23
C VAL A 119 -1.73 -16.88 14.23
N ALA A 120 -2.31 -17.30 15.34
CA ALA A 120 -1.60 -18.06 16.37
C ALA A 120 -1.15 -19.44 15.87
N ASN A 121 -1.97 -20.07 15.02
CA ASN A 121 -1.68 -21.37 14.39
C ASN A 121 -0.81 -21.26 13.11
N GLY A 122 -0.35 -20.05 12.75
CA GLY A 122 0.50 -19.84 11.57
C GLY A 122 -0.22 -20.01 10.22
N LEU A 123 -1.54 -20.14 10.22
CA LEU A 123 -2.36 -20.29 9.00
C LEU A 123 -2.53 -18.97 8.25
N LEU A 124 -2.39 -17.84 8.94
CA LEU A 124 -2.47 -16.48 8.40
C LEU A 124 -1.21 -15.70 8.75
N GLY A 125 -0.49 -15.32 7.72
CA GLY A 125 0.62 -14.38 7.84
C GLY A 125 0.17 -12.96 7.54
N TYR A 126 0.91 -11.99 8.04
CA TYR A 126 0.75 -10.57 7.71
C TYR A 126 2.06 -10.00 7.23
N GLY A 127 1.99 -9.04 6.34
CA GLY A 127 3.16 -8.36 5.81
C GLY A 127 2.86 -6.95 5.36
N TYR A 128 3.93 -6.20 5.12
CA TYR A 128 3.85 -4.95 4.40
C TYR A 128 3.83 -5.25 2.90
N LEU A 129 2.79 -4.83 2.20
CA LEU A 129 2.76 -4.84 0.74
C LEU A 129 3.05 -3.43 0.22
N THR A 130 4.08 -3.29 -0.59
CA THR A 130 4.42 -2.06 -1.27
C THR A 130 4.27 -2.27 -2.77
N VAL A 131 3.44 -1.47 -3.40
CA VAL A 131 3.27 -1.45 -4.85
C VAL A 131 3.63 -0.06 -5.35
N ALA A 132 4.56 0.01 -6.29
CA ALA A 132 4.99 1.25 -6.92
C ALA A 132 5.22 1.05 -8.41
N VAL A 133 4.79 2.02 -9.20
CA VAL A 133 5.02 2.08 -10.64
C VAL A 133 5.91 3.27 -10.94
N VAL A 134 7.06 3.02 -11.54
CA VAL A 134 7.97 4.07 -12.01
C VAL A 134 7.77 4.24 -13.50
N VAL A 135 7.57 5.47 -13.93
CA VAL A 135 7.54 5.88 -15.34
C VAL A 135 8.58 6.96 -15.57
N TRP A 136 9.14 6.99 -16.79
CA TRP A 136 10.18 7.96 -17.16
C TRP A 136 10.03 8.42 -18.59
N HIS A 137 10.51 9.62 -18.87
CA HIS A 137 10.58 10.21 -20.19
C HIS A 137 11.44 11.48 -20.16
N PRO A 138 12.17 11.81 -21.25
CA PRO A 138 12.91 13.07 -21.34
C PRO A 138 12.00 14.31 -21.31
N ASP A 139 10.80 14.22 -21.85
CA ASP A 139 9.81 15.31 -21.81
C ASP A 139 8.96 15.21 -20.53
N ILE A 140 8.90 16.33 -19.79
CA ILE A 140 8.15 16.48 -18.54
C ILE A 140 6.65 16.28 -18.76
N ALA A 141 6.08 16.84 -19.83
CA ALA A 141 4.65 16.72 -20.08
C ALA A 141 4.26 15.27 -20.38
N ALA A 142 5.12 14.53 -21.09
CA ALA A 142 4.91 13.13 -21.39
C ALA A 142 5.00 12.25 -20.15
N VAL A 143 6.00 12.46 -19.27
CA VAL A 143 6.11 11.67 -18.04
C VAL A 143 4.94 11.94 -17.09
N ASP A 144 4.49 13.19 -16.97
CA ASP A 144 3.33 13.55 -16.18
C ASP A 144 2.03 12.93 -16.72
N HIS A 145 1.90 12.86 -18.03
CA HIS A 145 0.78 12.17 -18.67
C HIS A 145 0.79 10.67 -18.36
N ARG A 146 1.95 10.01 -18.48
CA ARG A 146 2.13 8.59 -18.14
C ARG A 146 1.78 8.30 -16.69
N ALA A 147 2.25 9.13 -15.76
CA ALA A 147 1.95 8.97 -14.34
C ALA A 147 0.45 9.09 -14.05
N ARG A 148 -0.23 10.10 -14.64
CA ARG A 148 -1.69 10.25 -14.50
C ARG A 148 -2.45 9.05 -15.07
N LEU A 149 -2.01 8.49 -16.20
CA LEU A 149 -2.64 7.32 -16.79
C LEU A 149 -2.53 6.10 -15.89
N VAL A 150 -1.34 5.84 -15.31
CA VAL A 150 -1.12 4.77 -14.32
C VAL A 150 -2.02 4.98 -13.10
N GLU A 151 -2.07 6.19 -12.55
CA GLU A 151 -2.89 6.52 -11.39
C GLU A 151 -4.39 6.30 -11.66
N GLN A 152 -4.88 6.69 -12.84
CA GLN A 152 -6.26 6.47 -13.25
C GLN A 152 -6.59 4.97 -13.39
N ILE A 153 -5.70 4.18 -14.01
CA ILE A 153 -5.91 2.74 -14.17
C ILE A 153 -5.97 2.07 -12.79
N MET A 154 -5.05 2.40 -11.90
CA MET A 154 -5.04 1.85 -10.55
C MET A 154 -6.30 2.24 -9.77
N THR A 155 -6.70 3.51 -9.86
CA THR A 155 -7.90 4.01 -9.18
C THR A 155 -9.18 3.33 -9.68
N ARG A 156 -9.30 3.11 -10.99
CA ARG A 156 -10.42 2.35 -11.57
C ARG A 156 -10.48 0.91 -11.09
N ARG A 157 -9.35 0.34 -10.68
CA ARG A 157 -9.24 -1.00 -10.08
C ARG A 157 -9.44 -1.02 -8.56
N GLY A 158 -9.80 0.12 -7.97
CA GLY A 158 -10.10 0.25 -6.54
C GLY A 158 -8.89 0.52 -5.66
N PHE A 159 -7.69 0.69 -6.23
CA PHE A 159 -6.52 1.13 -5.47
C PHE A 159 -6.62 2.62 -5.14
N ILE A 160 -6.08 3.01 -3.99
CA ILE A 160 -5.81 4.42 -3.71
C ILE A 160 -4.37 4.68 -4.14
N ALA A 161 -4.20 5.15 -5.38
CA ALA A 161 -2.91 5.48 -5.96
C ALA A 161 -2.60 6.96 -5.81
N VAL A 162 -1.33 7.31 -5.75
CA VAL A 162 -0.86 8.70 -5.64
C VAL A 162 0.50 8.83 -6.32
N THR A 163 0.65 9.88 -7.13
CA THR A 163 1.97 10.27 -7.64
C THR A 163 2.78 10.89 -6.52
N GLU A 164 3.92 10.28 -6.20
CA GLU A 164 4.81 10.73 -5.13
C GLU A 164 5.55 12.01 -5.55
N THR A 165 5.63 12.95 -4.63
CA THR A 165 6.34 14.22 -4.79
C THR A 165 7.46 14.36 -3.76
N PHE A 166 7.13 14.64 -2.49
CA PHE A 166 8.13 14.79 -1.42
C PHE A 166 8.98 13.53 -1.20
N ASN A 167 8.40 12.35 -1.40
CA ASN A 167 9.06 11.08 -1.23
C ASN A 167 9.45 10.42 -2.57
N ALA A 168 9.48 11.19 -3.67
CA ALA A 168 9.64 10.63 -5.01
C ALA A 168 10.96 9.86 -5.18
N VAL A 169 12.07 10.42 -4.70
CA VAL A 169 13.39 9.76 -4.75
C VAL A 169 13.40 8.48 -3.91
N GLU A 170 12.86 8.55 -2.70
CA GLU A 170 12.83 7.41 -1.78
C GLU A 170 11.89 6.32 -2.30
N ALA A 171 10.75 6.70 -2.87
CA ALA A 171 9.84 5.76 -3.52
C ALA A 171 10.49 5.07 -4.72
N TRP A 172 11.22 5.82 -5.57
CA TRP A 172 12.01 5.28 -6.67
C TRP A 172 13.10 4.32 -6.16
N ALA A 173 13.91 4.76 -5.19
CA ALA A 173 14.96 3.94 -4.60
C ALA A 173 14.40 2.65 -3.99
N GLY A 174 13.20 2.70 -3.44
CA GLY A 174 12.47 1.54 -2.93
C GLY A 174 12.09 0.51 -4.00
N THR A 175 12.07 0.87 -5.29
CA THR A 175 11.83 -0.07 -6.38
C THR A 175 13.10 -0.78 -6.87
N LEU A 176 14.26 -0.39 -6.37
CA LEU A 176 15.53 -1.01 -6.73
C LEU A 176 15.70 -2.35 -5.99
N PRO A 177 16.11 -3.42 -6.69
CA PRO A 177 16.36 -4.71 -6.07
C PRO A 177 17.36 -4.61 -4.91
N GLY A 178 17.05 -5.23 -3.78
CA GLY A 178 17.94 -5.26 -2.61
C GLY A 178 17.83 -4.03 -1.69
N ASN A 179 17.17 -2.94 -2.09
CA ASN A 179 16.98 -1.78 -1.22
C ASN A 179 15.74 -1.97 -0.34
N LEU A 180 15.94 -2.52 0.87
CA LEU A 180 14.87 -2.75 1.84
C LEU A 180 14.58 -1.53 2.72
N ALA A 181 15.52 -0.59 2.82
CA ALA A 181 15.40 0.57 3.70
C ALA A 181 14.37 1.57 3.19
N ALA A 182 14.37 1.84 1.88
CA ALA A 182 13.42 2.75 1.26
C ALA A 182 12.07 2.05 1.04
N ASN A 183 11.10 2.38 1.87
CA ASN A 183 9.74 1.82 1.81
C ASN A 183 8.71 2.85 2.25
N VAL A 184 8.29 3.70 1.33
CA VAL A 184 7.47 4.89 1.59
C VAL A 184 6.02 4.53 1.94
N ARG A 185 5.41 3.60 1.19
CA ARG A 185 4.03 3.16 1.39
C ARG A 185 4.01 1.70 1.81
N ARG A 186 3.47 1.43 2.99
CA ARG A 186 3.51 0.12 3.65
C ARG A 186 2.14 -0.30 4.18
N PRO A 187 1.10 -0.44 3.35
CA PRO A 187 -0.14 -1.03 3.84
C PRO A 187 0.12 -2.44 4.36
N VAL A 188 -0.51 -2.77 5.48
CA VAL A 188 -0.43 -4.11 6.06
C VAL A 188 -1.54 -4.96 5.45
N LEU A 189 -1.16 -6.11 4.91
CA LEU A 189 -2.08 -7.08 4.31
C LEU A 189 -1.86 -8.47 4.88
N SER A 190 -2.92 -9.27 4.87
CA SER A 190 -2.81 -10.69 5.15
C SER A 190 -2.29 -11.44 3.92
N THR A 191 -1.70 -12.62 4.13
CA THR A 191 -1.24 -13.50 3.05
C THR A 191 -2.37 -14.00 2.14
N LEU A 192 -3.64 -13.87 2.57
CA LEU A 192 -4.80 -14.19 1.73
C LEU A 192 -5.11 -13.10 0.69
N ASN A 193 -4.62 -11.88 0.92
CA ASN A 193 -4.90 -10.71 0.09
C ASN A 193 -3.64 -10.09 -0.54
N ALA A 194 -2.50 -10.78 -0.40
CA ALA A 194 -1.20 -10.31 -0.92
C ALA A 194 -0.91 -10.83 -2.33
#